data_edbec63896754cc0acda4a69d6fe65fa
#
_entry.id   edbec63896754cc0acda4a69d6fe65fa
#
_cell.length_a   1.000
_cell.length_b   1.000
_cell.length_c   1.000
_cell.angle_alpha   90.00
_cell.angle_beta   90.00
_cell.angle_gamma   90.00
#
_symmetry.space_group_name_H-M   'P 1'
#
loop_
_entity.id
_entity.type
_entity.pdbx_description
1 polymer ?
#
loop_
_entity_poly.entity_id
_entity_poly.type
_entity_poly.pdbx_seq_one_letter_code
_entity_poly.pdbx_strand_id
1 'polypeptide(L)'
;MIYLDYSATTPVDDEVIDTYSRVCREFIGNPNSLHKLGLESKKLIDASTNQIAKILKIKPNEIIYTSGASEANNMAIKGIASKYSNRGKHIITTELEHSSIIAPLNYLQSKGYEVDFVKLDQNGLVDLDDLSSLIRDDTLLVSIASVNSEVGVKQDLKKIREIINKNPKTIFHSDVTQSIGKEKIDLSVLDLASMSCQKFFGMKGCGALYKRDGLIIDPLIHGGKSTTIFRSGTPATPLIASFAKALRLVYEDFEKKDKYVRELNNYFIDKLSNLDVSINSNKHCIPQIVNLSIKGIKPETMQHALEEYEIYISTQTACSTGNYSRAVYAVTHSKEKASHSIRVSLSYKTTYEEIDDFVDAFSRLIIDLNIRGE
;
A
#
# COMPACT_ATOMS: atom_id res chain seq x y z
N MET A 1 -25.37 -0.17 6.03
CA MET A 1 -23.90 -0.17 6.34
C MET A 1 -23.18 0.43 5.17
N ILE A 2 -22.48 1.53 5.37
CA ILE A 2 -21.69 2.26 4.37
C ILE A 2 -20.22 2.11 4.72
N TYR A 3 -19.45 1.45 3.83
CA TYR A 3 -18.03 1.17 4.10
C TYR A 3 -17.13 2.05 3.25
N LEU A 4 -16.47 3.03 3.88
CA LEU A 4 -15.60 4.01 3.25
C LEU A 4 -14.16 3.95 3.82
N ASP A 5 -13.71 2.74 4.22
CA ASP A 5 -12.36 2.49 4.72
C ASP A 5 -11.56 1.47 3.89
N TYR A 6 -11.74 1.50 2.57
CA TYR A 6 -11.08 0.60 1.62
C TYR A 6 -9.54 0.68 1.62
N SER A 7 -8.99 1.79 2.12
CA SER A 7 -7.52 1.93 2.25
C SER A 7 -6.96 1.16 3.45
N ALA A 8 -7.74 0.92 4.51
CA ALA A 8 -7.33 0.08 5.63
C ALA A 8 -7.39 -1.41 5.25
N THR A 9 -8.52 -1.83 4.69
CA THR A 9 -8.70 -3.19 4.15
C THR A 9 -9.91 -3.19 3.21
N THR A 10 -9.94 -4.10 2.25
CA THR A 10 -11.13 -4.32 1.44
C THR A 10 -11.90 -5.55 1.92
N PRO A 11 -13.23 -5.62 1.76
CA PRO A 11 -13.94 -6.89 1.81
C PRO A 11 -13.31 -7.87 0.81
N VAL A 12 -13.29 -9.14 1.15
CA VAL A 12 -12.85 -10.17 0.20
C VAL A 12 -13.94 -10.38 -0.85
N ASP A 13 -13.55 -10.45 -2.11
CA ASP A 13 -14.50 -10.73 -3.20
C ASP A 13 -14.99 -12.18 -3.12
N ASP A 14 -16.29 -12.41 -3.35
CA ASP A 14 -16.91 -13.74 -3.23
C ASP A 14 -16.25 -14.78 -4.13
N GLU A 15 -15.88 -14.42 -5.37
CA GLU A 15 -15.16 -15.32 -6.26
C GLU A 15 -13.75 -15.67 -5.75
N VAL A 16 -13.15 -14.80 -4.94
CA VAL A 16 -11.85 -15.06 -4.27
C VAL A 16 -12.06 -16.04 -3.12
N ILE A 17 -13.14 -15.89 -2.34
CA ILE A 17 -13.51 -16.83 -1.26
C ILE A 17 -13.80 -18.20 -1.84
N ASP A 18 -14.56 -18.28 -2.91
CA ASP A 18 -14.87 -19.54 -3.61
C ASP A 18 -13.60 -20.22 -4.13
N THR A 19 -12.71 -19.45 -4.74
CA THR A 19 -11.41 -19.96 -5.20
C THR A 19 -10.61 -20.53 -4.04
N TYR A 20 -10.50 -19.80 -2.93
CA TYR A 20 -9.80 -20.24 -1.72
C TYR A 20 -10.39 -21.54 -1.18
N SER A 21 -11.71 -21.58 -0.99
CA SER A 21 -12.44 -22.72 -0.44
C SER A 21 -12.31 -23.98 -1.31
N ARG A 22 -12.41 -23.81 -2.63
CA ARG A 22 -12.22 -24.90 -3.59
C ARG A 22 -10.80 -25.46 -3.55
N VAL A 23 -9.80 -24.58 -3.56
CA VAL A 23 -8.40 -25.03 -3.54
C VAL A 23 -8.05 -25.72 -2.23
N CYS A 24 -8.57 -25.27 -1.10
CA CYS A 24 -8.40 -25.98 0.18
C CYS A 24 -8.92 -27.41 0.16
N ARG A 25 -10.03 -27.68 -0.55
CA ARG A 25 -10.67 -29.00 -0.64
C ARG A 25 -10.01 -29.93 -1.66
N GLU A 26 -9.61 -29.36 -2.80
CA GLU A 26 -9.18 -30.16 -3.96
C GLU A 26 -7.66 -30.34 -4.04
N PHE A 27 -6.86 -29.38 -3.53
CA PHE A 27 -5.40 -29.35 -3.66
C PHE A 27 -4.71 -29.53 -2.31
N ILE A 28 -4.94 -30.72 -1.68
CA ILE A 28 -4.42 -31.04 -0.34
C ILE A 28 -2.95 -31.42 -0.31
N GLY A 29 -2.34 -31.68 -1.47
CA GLY A 29 -0.95 -32.15 -1.58
C GLY A 29 0.06 -31.04 -1.27
N ASN A 30 1.13 -31.38 -0.53
CA ASN A 30 2.27 -30.48 -0.38
C ASN A 30 2.95 -30.31 -1.74
N PRO A 31 3.06 -29.07 -2.30
CA PRO A 31 3.64 -28.82 -3.63
C PRO A 31 5.12 -29.21 -3.74
N ASN A 32 5.80 -29.49 -2.63
CA ASN A 32 7.18 -30.01 -2.62
C ASN A 32 7.24 -31.56 -2.68
N SER A 33 6.11 -32.25 -2.59
CA SER A 33 6.04 -33.71 -2.69
C SER A 33 6.04 -34.18 -4.13
N LEU A 34 6.72 -35.30 -4.41
CA LEU A 34 6.87 -35.84 -5.77
C LEU A 34 5.68 -36.71 -6.23
N HIS A 35 4.77 -37.06 -5.32
CA HIS A 35 3.57 -37.82 -5.69
C HIS A 35 2.53 -36.92 -6.41
N LYS A 36 1.58 -37.56 -7.08
CA LYS A 36 0.57 -36.92 -7.95
C LYS A 36 -0.08 -35.68 -7.32
N LEU A 37 -0.58 -35.77 -6.07
CA LEU A 37 -1.25 -34.65 -5.40
C LEU A 37 -0.34 -33.45 -5.17
N GLY A 38 0.94 -33.67 -4.82
CA GLY A 38 1.92 -32.60 -4.70
C GLY A 38 2.22 -31.92 -6.03
N LEU A 39 2.37 -32.70 -7.10
CA LEU A 39 2.58 -32.17 -8.45
C LEU A 39 1.38 -31.38 -8.97
N GLU A 40 0.15 -31.76 -8.65
CA GLU A 40 -1.08 -31.01 -8.97
C GLU A 40 -1.11 -29.66 -8.25
N SER A 41 -0.81 -29.63 -6.95
CA SER A 41 -0.68 -28.39 -6.18
C SER A 41 0.42 -27.47 -6.74
N LYS A 42 1.56 -28.04 -7.11
CA LYS A 42 2.66 -27.30 -7.74
C LYS A 42 2.24 -26.69 -9.08
N LYS A 43 1.57 -27.45 -9.94
CA LYS A 43 1.05 -26.93 -11.21
C LYS A 43 0.08 -25.78 -11.02
N LEU A 44 -0.78 -25.82 -10.01
CA LEU A 44 -1.68 -24.72 -9.68
C LEU A 44 -0.93 -23.48 -9.23
N ILE A 45 0.11 -23.62 -8.40
CA ILE A 45 0.98 -22.51 -7.99
C ILE A 45 1.68 -21.91 -9.21
N ASP A 46 2.27 -22.74 -10.08
CA ASP A 46 2.96 -22.28 -11.27
C ASP A 46 2.01 -21.54 -12.22
N ALA A 47 0.78 -22.03 -12.42
CA ALA A 47 -0.26 -21.37 -13.23
C ALA A 47 -0.68 -20.03 -12.62
N SER A 48 -0.91 -19.98 -11.32
CA SER A 48 -1.25 -18.76 -10.57
C SER A 48 -0.14 -17.72 -10.66
N THR A 49 1.11 -18.15 -10.48
CA THR A 49 2.30 -17.28 -10.56
C THR A 49 2.46 -16.71 -11.97
N ASN A 50 2.27 -17.52 -13.01
CA ASN A 50 2.30 -17.07 -14.40
C ASN A 50 1.19 -16.05 -14.69
N GLN A 51 0.00 -16.23 -14.14
CA GLN A 51 -1.11 -15.27 -14.29
C GLN A 51 -0.78 -13.93 -13.63
N ILE A 52 -0.27 -13.94 -12.38
CA ILE A 52 0.17 -12.74 -11.66
C ILE A 52 1.27 -12.02 -12.48
N ALA A 53 2.28 -12.76 -12.92
CA ALA A 53 3.40 -12.23 -13.68
C ALA A 53 2.94 -11.57 -14.99
N LYS A 54 2.00 -12.21 -15.71
CA LYS A 54 1.40 -11.65 -16.93
C LYS A 54 0.64 -10.34 -16.68
N ILE A 55 -0.16 -10.28 -15.61
CA ILE A 55 -0.93 -9.07 -15.25
C ILE A 55 0.02 -7.92 -14.88
N LEU A 56 1.04 -8.20 -14.08
CA LEU A 56 2.00 -7.21 -13.60
C LEU A 56 3.13 -6.93 -14.61
N LYS A 57 3.18 -7.64 -15.75
CA LYS A 57 4.22 -7.54 -16.79
C LYS A 57 5.63 -7.78 -16.26
N ILE A 58 5.79 -8.78 -15.40
CA ILE A 58 7.04 -9.22 -14.79
C ILE A 58 7.29 -10.71 -15.09
N LYS A 59 8.45 -11.24 -14.66
CA LYS A 59 8.77 -12.66 -14.79
C LYS A 59 8.21 -13.44 -13.58
N PRO A 60 7.78 -14.72 -13.75
CA PRO A 60 7.33 -15.55 -12.63
C PRO A 60 8.36 -15.72 -11.50
N ASN A 61 9.65 -15.78 -11.82
CA ASN A 61 10.73 -15.91 -10.84
C ASN A 61 11.05 -14.62 -10.07
N GLU A 62 10.37 -13.53 -10.39
CA GLU A 62 10.48 -12.24 -9.70
C GLU A 62 9.46 -12.09 -8.56
N ILE A 63 8.60 -13.10 -8.33
CA ILE A 63 7.54 -13.06 -7.32
C ILE A 63 7.97 -13.91 -6.10
N ILE A 64 7.97 -13.29 -4.93
CA ILE A 64 8.17 -13.97 -3.64
C ILE A 64 6.89 -13.78 -2.82
N TYR A 65 6.18 -14.86 -2.51
CA TYR A 65 4.98 -14.81 -1.70
C TYR A 65 5.30 -14.57 -0.23
N THR A 66 4.53 -13.69 0.40
CA THR A 66 4.67 -13.27 1.79
C THR A 66 3.30 -13.29 2.50
N SER A 67 3.28 -13.10 3.81
CA SER A 67 2.04 -12.96 4.57
C SER A 67 1.35 -11.61 4.39
N GLY A 68 2.00 -10.67 3.70
CA GLY A 68 1.50 -9.32 3.43
C GLY A 68 2.63 -8.34 3.18
N ALA A 69 2.28 -7.08 2.95
CA ALA A 69 3.25 -6.03 2.66
C ALA A 69 4.25 -5.79 3.82
N SER A 70 3.83 -5.98 5.07
CA SER A 70 4.75 -5.81 6.21
C SER A 70 5.91 -6.80 6.19
N GLU A 71 5.66 -8.08 5.85
CA GLU A 71 6.74 -9.06 5.64
C GLU A 71 7.57 -8.69 4.41
N ALA A 72 6.92 -8.32 3.31
CA ALA A 72 7.58 -7.94 2.08
C ALA A 72 8.52 -6.71 2.26
N ASN A 73 8.05 -5.67 2.96
CA ASN A 73 8.85 -4.47 3.28
C ASN A 73 10.06 -4.81 4.16
N ASN A 74 9.86 -5.61 5.23
CA ASN A 74 10.96 -6.05 6.06
C ASN A 74 11.97 -6.90 5.27
N MET A 75 11.49 -7.79 4.40
CA MET A 75 12.34 -8.62 3.55
C MET A 75 13.15 -7.77 2.58
N ALA A 76 12.54 -6.79 1.93
CA ALA A 76 13.21 -5.86 1.03
C ALA A 76 14.30 -5.08 1.78
N ILE A 77 13.95 -4.37 2.85
CA ILE A 77 14.84 -3.46 3.58
C ILE A 77 15.96 -4.23 4.27
N LYS A 78 15.61 -5.21 5.12
CA LYS A 78 16.61 -5.96 5.90
C LYS A 78 17.41 -6.91 5.03
N GLY A 79 16.77 -7.55 4.04
CA GLY A 79 17.45 -8.48 3.13
C GLY A 79 18.48 -7.79 2.25
N ILE A 80 18.21 -6.56 1.79
CA ILE A 80 19.18 -5.73 1.07
C ILE A 80 20.29 -5.24 2.00
N ALA A 81 19.93 -4.69 3.17
CA ALA A 81 20.90 -4.19 4.14
C ALA A 81 21.89 -5.29 4.58
N SER A 82 21.40 -6.51 4.84
CA SER A 82 22.26 -7.65 5.17
C SER A 82 23.16 -8.04 4.00
N LYS A 83 22.57 -8.24 2.81
CA LYS A 83 23.28 -8.77 1.63
C LYS A 83 24.38 -7.87 1.13
N TYR A 84 24.17 -6.56 1.18
CA TYR A 84 25.05 -5.57 0.56
C TYR A 84 25.69 -4.62 1.60
N SER A 85 25.78 -5.05 2.86
CA SER A 85 26.38 -4.26 3.97
C SER A 85 27.81 -3.74 3.70
N ASN A 86 28.53 -4.42 2.79
CA ASN A 86 29.86 -4.03 2.34
C ASN A 86 29.89 -2.96 1.24
N ARG A 87 28.74 -2.61 0.64
CA ARG A 87 28.63 -1.60 -0.42
C ARG A 87 28.27 -0.22 0.10
N GLY A 88 27.66 -0.13 1.27
CA GLY A 88 27.23 1.10 1.89
C GLY A 88 26.24 0.86 3.03
N LYS A 89 26.01 1.90 3.82
CA LYS A 89 25.09 1.88 4.96
C LYS A 89 24.13 3.08 4.96
N HIS A 90 24.03 3.79 3.86
CA HIS A 90 23.12 4.91 3.71
C HIS A 90 21.82 4.50 3.02
N ILE A 91 20.69 4.95 3.56
CA ILE A 91 19.34 4.67 3.06
C ILE A 91 18.56 5.99 2.98
N ILE A 92 17.83 6.19 1.89
CA ILE A 92 16.95 7.36 1.73
C ILE A 92 15.49 6.89 1.72
N THR A 93 14.63 7.63 2.42
CA THR A 93 13.19 7.36 2.51
C THR A 93 12.40 8.67 2.60
N THR A 94 11.06 8.59 2.81
CA THR A 94 10.19 9.76 3.01
C THR A 94 9.47 9.72 4.35
N GLU A 95 8.92 10.87 4.77
CA GLU A 95 8.01 10.94 5.92
C GLU A 95 6.60 10.36 5.63
N LEU A 96 6.31 10.03 4.38
CA LEU A 96 5.03 9.46 3.95
C LEU A 96 4.96 7.94 4.05
N GLU A 97 6.00 7.29 4.58
CA GLU A 97 6.10 5.85 4.60
C GLU A 97 5.21 5.20 5.67
N HIS A 98 4.74 4.00 5.35
CA HIS A 98 4.04 3.17 6.31
C HIS A 98 4.97 2.69 7.44
N SER A 99 4.43 2.44 8.63
CA SER A 99 5.19 1.95 9.79
C SER A 99 6.03 0.70 9.52
N SER A 100 5.60 -0.17 8.59
CA SER A 100 6.36 -1.35 8.17
C SER A 100 7.62 -1.03 7.34
N ILE A 101 7.81 0.22 6.92
CA ILE A 101 9.05 0.77 6.36
C ILE A 101 9.87 1.47 7.46
N ILE A 102 9.24 2.37 8.22
CA ILE A 102 9.93 3.16 9.25
C ILE A 102 10.52 2.29 10.36
N ALA A 103 9.77 1.29 10.84
CA ALA A 103 10.25 0.43 11.93
C ALA A 103 11.51 -0.39 11.55
N PRO A 104 11.61 -1.08 10.40
CA PRO A 104 12.85 -1.72 10.00
C PRO A 104 13.99 -0.73 9.71
N LEU A 105 13.72 0.50 9.26
CA LEU A 105 14.75 1.54 9.11
C LEU A 105 15.30 1.98 10.46
N ASN A 106 14.44 2.24 11.47
CA ASN A 106 14.86 2.53 12.83
C ASN A 106 15.72 1.39 13.43
N TYR A 107 15.32 0.13 13.16
CA TYR A 107 16.15 -1.01 13.55
C TYR A 107 17.52 -0.99 12.87
N LEU A 108 17.60 -0.66 11.59
CA LEU A 108 18.87 -0.57 10.88
C LEU A 108 19.74 0.61 11.39
N GLN A 109 19.13 1.74 11.75
CA GLN A 109 19.86 2.84 12.41
C GLN A 109 20.54 2.39 13.71
N SER A 110 19.86 1.55 14.53
CA SER A 110 20.46 0.95 15.72
C SER A 110 21.63 -0.01 15.41
N LYS A 111 21.78 -0.41 14.13
CA LYS A 111 22.87 -1.25 13.60
C LYS A 111 23.93 -0.46 12.84
N GLY A 112 23.89 0.88 12.94
CA GLY A 112 24.88 1.77 12.35
C GLY A 112 24.64 2.10 10.87
N TYR A 113 23.38 1.98 10.40
CA TYR A 113 22.95 2.55 9.14
C TYR A 113 22.55 4.02 9.33
N GLU A 114 22.79 4.82 8.32
CA GLU A 114 22.33 6.21 8.24
C GLU A 114 21.06 6.25 7.39
N VAL A 115 20.05 6.97 7.87
CA VAL A 115 18.75 7.09 7.18
C VAL A 115 18.41 8.55 7.02
N ASP A 116 18.36 9.01 5.77
CA ASP A 116 17.95 10.35 5.41
C ASP A 116 16.51 10.37 4.88
N PHE A 117 15.79 11.44 5.22
CA PHE A 117 14.44 11.70 4.75
C PHE A 117 14.50 12.77 3.66
N VAL A 118 14.18 12.38 2.42
CA VAL A 118 14.09 13.34 1.31
C VAL A 118 12.93 14.31 1.53
N LYS A 119 13.16 15.58 1.24
CA LYS A 119 12.13 16.61 1.33
C LYS A 119 10.99 16.37 0.36
N LEU A 120 9.83 16.88 0.73
CA LEU A 120 8.64 16.90 -0.10
C LEU A 120 8.34 18.33 -0.54
N ASP A 121 7.80 18.48 -1.75
CA ASP A 121 7.27 19.75 -2.20
C ASP A 121 5.92 20.07 -1.52
N GLN A 122 5.36 21.24 -1.82
CA GLN A 122 4.06 21.69 -1.28
C GLN A 122 2.86 20.79 -1.66
N ASN A 123 3.03 19.84 -2.58
CA ASN A 123 2.01 18.87 -2.98
C ASN A 123 2.23 17.50 -2.35
N GLY A 124 3.29 17.32 -1.56
CA GLY A 124 3.70 16.04 -0.98
C GLY A 124 4.48 15.15 -1.95
N LEU A 125 4.92 15.68 -3.08
CA LEU A 125 5.79 14.95 -4.01
C LEU A 125 7.25 15.05 -3.56
N VAL A 126 8.01 13.99 -3.83
CA VAL A 126 9.45 13.98 -3.58
C VAL A 126 10.14 15.11 -4.34
N ASP A 127 10.90 15.94 -3.62
CA ASP A 127 11.78 16.93 -4.20
C ASP A 127 12.96 16.21 -4.89
N LEU A 128 12.99 16.27 -6.22
CA LEU A 128 13.97 15.55 -7.02
C LEU A 128 15.38 16.14 -6.90
N ASP A 129 15.50 17.44 -6.64
CA ASP A 129 16.78 18.11 -6.45
C ASP A 129 17.37 17.73 -5.08
N ASP A 130 16.53 17.70 -4.03
CA ASP A 130 16.93 17.22 -2.71
C ASP A 130 17.32 15.74 -2.77
N LEU A 131 16.50 14.88 -3.42
CA LEU A 131 16.84 13.46 -3.64
C LEU A 131 18.20 13.31 -4.36
N SER A 132 18.43 14.09 -5.40
CA SER A 132 19.70 14.08 -6.14
C SER A 132 20.89 14.46 -5.27
N SER A 133 20.71 15.41 -4.34
CA SER A 133 21.76 15.86 -3.43
C SER A 133 22.07 14.86 -2.32
N LEU A 134 21.08 14.07 -1.88
CA LEU A 134 21.23 13.04 -0.85
C LEU A 134 21.89 11.76 -1.36
N ILE A 135 21.78 11.45 -2.66
CA ILE A 135 22.38 10.24 -3.24
C ILE A 135 23.91 10.41 -3.25
N ARG A 136 24.60 9.49 -2.61
CA ARG A 136 26.07 9.43 -2.50
C ARG A 136 26.58 8.02 -2.79
N ASP A 137 27.89 7.84 -2.88
CA ASP A 137 28.53 6.58 -3.31
C ASP A 137 28.18 5.37 -2.43
N ASP A 138 27.91 5.58 -1.14
CA ASP A 138 27.51 4.58 -0.17
C ASP A 138 25.98 4.48 0.02
N THR A 139 25.18 5.17 -0.81
CA THR A 139 23.72 5.01 -0.81
C THR A 139 23.34 3.62 -1.31
N LEU A 140 22.87 2.80 -0.39
CA LEU A 140 22.51 1.41 -0.66
C LEU A 140 21.09 1.26 -1.18
N LEU A 141 20.14 1.97 -0.57
CA LEU A 141 18.72 1.80 -0.81
C LEU A 141 18.00 3.14 -0.81
N VAL A 142 17.12 3.33 -1.78
CA VAL A 142 16.05 4.34 -1.75
C VAL A 142 14.74 3.59 -1.60
N SER A 143 13.96 3.90 -0.56
CA SER A 143 12.66 3.28 -0.29
C SER A 143 11.58 4.34 -0.22
N ILE A 144 10.74 4.42 -1.24
CA ILE A 144 9.68 5.43 -1.39
C ILE A 144 8.39 4.76 -1.81
N ALA A 145 7.34 4.93 -1.01
CA ALA A 145 6.01 4.41 -1.31
C ALA A 145 5.44 5.06 -2.57
N SER A 146 4.81 4.27 -3.42
CA SER A 146 4.19 4.76 -4.66
C SER A 146 2.97 5.65 -4.39
N VAL A 147 2.19 5.31 -3.36
CA VAL A 147 1.02 6.07 -2.91
C VAL A 147 0.95 6.05 -1.40
N ASN A 148 0.81 7.23 -0.80
CA ASN A 148 0.59 7.34 0.64
C ASN A 148 -0.83 6.89 1.02
N SER A 149 -0.95 6.09 2.09
CA SER A 149 -2.21 5.48 2.50
C SER A 149 -3.18 6.42 3.23
N GLU A 150 -2.74 7.60 3.68
CA GLU A 150 -3.55 8.56 4.43
C GLU A 150 -4.06 9.72 3.58
N VAL A 151 -3.17 10.33 2.79
CA VAL A 151 -3.50 11.52 1.96
C VAL A 151 -3.75 11.14 0.51
N GLY A 152 -3.25 9.98 0.07
CA GLY A 152 -3.42 9.50 -1.29
C GLY A 152 -2.40 10.04 -2.30
N VAL A 153 -1.42 10.83 -1.89
CA VAL A 153 -0.38 11.39 -2.78
C VAL A 153 0.36 10.27 -3.51
N LYS A 154 0.42 10.37 -4.83
CA LYS A 154 1.08 9.43 -5.74
C LYS A 154 2.43 10.00 -6.19
N GLN A 155 3.51 9.26 -5.93
CA GLN A 155 4.86 9.63 -6.34
C GLN A 155 5.15 9.26 -7.80
N ASP A 156 5.94 10.08 -8.48
CA ASP A 156 6.43 9.78 -9.84
C ASP A 156 7.66 8.86 -9.77
N LEU A 157 7.40 7.55 -9.64
CA LEU A 157 8.46 6.55 -9.51
C LEU A 157 9.43 6.54 -10.71
N LYS A 158 8.97 6.97 -11.88
CA LYS A 158 9.82 7.02 -13.09
C LYS A 158 10.87 8.13 -12.97
N LYS A 159 10.45 9.33 -12.58
CA LYS A 159 11.39 10.44 -12.36
C LYS A 159 12.34 10.15 -11.20
N ILE A 160 11.84 9.53 -10.12
CA ILE A 160 12.69 9.10 -9.00
C ILE A 160 13.75 8.10 -9.50
N ARG A 161 13.38 7.10 -10.32
CA ARG A 161 14.32 6.16 -10.94
C ARG A 161 15.38 6.86 -11.80
N GLU A 162 14.99 7.88 -12.56
CA GLU A 162 15.93 8.65 -13.39
C GLU A 162 17.02 9.30 -12.53
N ILE A 163 16.68 9.82 -11.36
CA ILE A 163 17.63 10.37 -10.40
C ILE A 163 18.52 9.27 -9.79
N ILE A 164 17.93 8.15 -9.35
CA ILE A 164 18.65 7.02 -8.74
C ILE A 164 19.66 6.42 -9.71
N ASN A 165 19.37 6.41 -11.01
CA ASN A 165 20.27 5.86 -12.04
C ASN A 165 21.61 6.60 -12.14
N LYS A 166 21.75 7.81 -11.54
CA LYS A 166 23.06 8.48 -11.39
C LYS A 166 24.03 7.68 -10.52
N ASN A 167 23.51 6.86 -9.59
CA ASN A 167 24.29 5.87 -8.87
C ASN A 167 23.72 4.45 -9.10
N PRO A 168 24.21 3.70 -10.13
CA PRO A 168 23.65 2.41 -10.51
C PRO A 168 23.75 1.31 -9.44
N LYS A 169 24.48 1.55 -8.35
CA LYS A 169 24.59 0.60 -7.23
C LYS A 169 23.43 0.73 -6.25
N THR A 170 22.72 1.87 -6.27
CA THR A 170 21.58 2.14 -5.38
C THR A 170 20.37 1.33 -5.82
N ILE A 171 19.80 0.62 -4.88
CA ILE A 171 18.61 -0.22 -5.08
C ILE A 171 17.35 0.61 -4.83
N PHE A 172 16.34 0.48 -5.69
CA PHE A 172 15.08 1.20 -5.54
C PHE A 172 13.95 0.25 -5.12
N HIS A 173 13.45 0.45 -3.91
CA HIS A 173 12.26 -0.21 -3.36
C HIS A 173 11.07 0.74 -3.32
N SER A 174 9.89 0.22 -3.58
CA SER A 174 8.63 0.95 -3.37
C SER A 174 7.58 0.05 -2.71
N ASP A 175 6.92 0.57 -1.67
CA ASP A 175 5.66 -0.01 -1.20
C ASP A 175 4.55 0.38 -2.18
N VAL A 176 4.09 -0.59 -2.97
CA VAL A 176 3.03 -0.38 -3.98
C VAL A 176 1.66 -0.84 -3.52
N THR A 177 1.51 -1.09 -2.22
CA THR A 177 0.31 -1.66 -1.60
C THR A 177 -0.95 -0.83 -1.89
N GLN A 178 -0.84 0.48 -1.97
CA GLN A 178 -1.97 1.35 -2.29
C GLN A 178 -2.14 1.61 -3.78
N SER A 179 -1.21 1.19 -4.63
CA SER A 179 -1.27 1.37 -6.08
C SER A 179 -1.81 0.14 -6.81
N ILE A 180 -1.45 -1.07 -6.36
CA ILE A 180 -1.90 -2.31 -7.01
C ILE A 180 -3.43 -2.38 -7.01
N GLY A 181 -4.01 -2.58 -8.21
CA GLY A 181 -5.45 -2.65 -8.43
C GLY A 181 -6.19 -1.31 -8.42
N LYS A 182 -5.48 -0.19 -8.16
CA LYS A 182 -6.04 1.18 -8.16
C LYS A 182 -5.40 2.07 -9.21
N GLU A 183 -4.16 1.79 -9.58
CA GLU A 183 -3.39 2.53 -10.57
C GLU A 183 -2.68 1.56 -11.53
N LYS A 184 -2.37 2.03 -12.74
CA LYS A 184 -1.43 1.33 -13.61
C LYS A 184 -0.02 1.60 -13.10
N ILE A 185 0.66 0.56 -12.65
CA ILE A 185 2.03 0.65 -12.15
C ILE A 185 2.98 -0.07 -13.08
N ASP A 186 4.11 0.57 -13.37
CA ASP A 186 5.22 -0.03 -14.10
C ASP A 186 6.28 -0.50 -13.09
N LEU A 187 6.28 -1.79 -12.79
CA LEU A 187 7.26 -2.39 -11.87
C LEU A 187 8.68 -2.45 -12.45
N SER A 188 8.84 -2.27 -13.76
CA SER A 188 10.17 -2.34 -14.40
C SER A 188 11.11 -1.21 -13.97
N VAL A 189 10.55 -0.10 -13.44
CA VAL A 189 11.35 1.01 -12.90
C VAL A 189 11.88 0.74 -11.48
N LEU A 190 11.44 -0.36 -10.84
CA LEU A 190 11.79 -0.73 -9.48
C LEU A 190 12.74 -1.93 -9.45
N ASP A 191 13.49 -2.06 -8.38
CA ASP A 191 14.26 -3.27 -8.06
C ASP A 191 13.48 -4.20 -7.13
N LEU A 192 12.65 -3.60 -6.25
CA LEU A 192 11.80 -4.28 -5.28
C LEU A 192 10.46 -3.55 -5.17
N ALA A 193 9.36 -4.30 -5.04
CA ALA A 193 8.05 -3.72 -4.76
C ALA A 193 7.23 -4.62 -3.83
N SER A 194 6.69 -4.04 -2.76
CA SER A 194 5.90 -4.75 -1.76
C SER A 194 4.41 -4.55 -1.98
N MET A 195 3.61 -5.63 -1.83
CA MET A 195 2.15 -5.58 -2.04
C MET A 195 1.39 -6.52 -1.10
N SER A 196 0.11 -6.20 -0.83
CA SER A 196 -0.77 -6.99 0.04
C SER A 196 -2.15 -7.18 -0.58
N CYS A 197 -2.64 -8.43 -0.61
CA CYS A 197 -3.92 -8.80 -1.23
C CYS A 197 -5.13 -8.08 -0.65
N GLN A 198 -5.13 -7.82 0.65
CA GLN A 198 -6.25 -7.18 1.34
C GLN A 198 -6.53 -5.74 0.92
N LYS A 199 -5.74 -5.16 0.02
CA LYS A 199 -5.95 -3.81 -0.52
C LYS A 199 -6.60 -3.81 -1.91
N PHE A 200 -6.83 -5.01 -2.47
CA PHE A 200 -7.48 -5.20 -3.76
C PHE A 200 -8.42 -6.42 -3.75
N PHE A 201 -9.28 -6.49 -2.74
CA PHE A 201 -10.34 -7.48 -2.57
C PHE A 201 -9.87 -8.93 -2.45
N GLY A 202 -8.59 -9.13 -2.05
CA GLY A 202 -8.01 -10.43 -1.79
C GLY A 202 -8.02 -10.82 -0.32
N MET A 203 -7.56 -12.06 -0.06
CA MET A 203 -7.48 -12.61 1.29
C MET A 203 -6.47 -11.85 2.16
N LYS A 204 -6.79 -11.65 3.45
CA LYS A 204 -5.81 -11.26 4.47
C LYS A 204 -4.78 -12.37 4.68
N GLY A 205 -3.60 -12.01 5.18
CA GLY A 205 -2.52 -12.98 5.38
C GLY A 205 -1.80 -13.41 4.09
N CYS A 206 -1.99 -12.66 3.01
CA CYS A 206 -1.38 -12.90 1.71
C CYS A 206 -0.82 -11.61 1.09
N GLY A 207 0.39 -11.69 0.57
CA GLY A 207 1.06 -10.61 -0.14
C GLY A 207 2.19 -11.14 -1.02
N ALA A 208 2.94 -10.24 -1.62
CA ALA A 208 4.12 -10.58 -2.40
C ALA A 208 5.16 -9.47 -2.36
N LEU A 209 6.41 -9.87 -2.53
CA LEU A 209 7.53 -9.00 -2.90
C LEU A 209 7.88 -9.28 -4.36
N TYR A 210 7.75 -8.26 -5.22
CA TYR A 210 8.43 -8.25 -6.50
C TYR A 210 9.91 -8.03 -6.24
N LYS A 211 10.74 -8.85 -6.84
CA LYS A 211 12.21 -8.76 -6.79
C LYS A 211 12.76 -8.91 -8.20
N ARG A 212 13.35 -7.84 -8.74
CA ARG A 212 13.94 -7.84 -10.08
C ARG A 212 14.86 -9.05 -10.27
N ASP A 213 14.76 -9.68 -11.42
CA ASP A 213 15.62 -10.81 -11.81
C ASP A 213 17.11 -10.44 -11.67
N GLY A 214 17.91 -11.36 -11.14
CA GLY A 214 19.33 -11.13 -10.87
C GLY A 214 19.63 -10.39 -9.55
N LEU A 215 18.70 -9.66 -8.93
CA LEU A 215 18.90 -9.10 -7.59
C LEU A 215 18.90 -10.21 -6.55
N ILE A 216 19.81 -10.17 -5.60
CA ILE A 216 19.90 -11.14 -4.50
C ILE A 216 19.55 -10.40 -3.20
N ILE A 217 18.74 -11.02 -2.37
CA ILE A 217 18.45 -10.55 -1.00
C ILE A 217 18.75 -11.68 -0.02
N ASP A 218 19.14 -11.34 1.19
CA ASP A 218 19.24 -12.35 2.24
C ASP A 218 17.84 -12.67 2.78
N PRO A 219 17.49 -13.96 2.97
CA PRO A 219 16.18 -14.35 3.49
C PRO A 219 16.01 -13.94 4.95
N LEU A 220 14.81 -13.50 5.33
CA LEU A 220 14.45 -13.32 6.74
C LEU A 220 14.01 -14.64 7.39
N ILE A 221 13.37 -15.52 6.63
CA ILE A 221 12.87 -16.80 7.08
C ILE A 221 13.71 -17.88 6.42
N HIS A 222 14.59 -18.50 7.20
CA HIS A 222 15.50 -19.55 6.75
C HIS A 222 14.83 -20.93 6.81
N GLY A 223 15.25 -21.84 5.95
CA GLY A 223 14.77 -23.24 5.90
C GLY A 223 14.97 -23.86 4.53
N GLY A 224 14.18 -24.87 4.22
CA GLY A 224 14.21 -25.58 2.93
C GLY A 224 13.71 -24.70 1.77
N LYS A 225 14.07 -25.11 0.55
CA LYS A 225 13.56 -24.48 -0.67
C LYS A 225 12.05 -24.65 -0.76
N SER A 226 11.35 -23.53 -0.98
CA SER A 226 9.90 -23.48 -1.19
C SER A 226 9.59 -23.11 -2.64
N THR A 227 8.76 -22.07 -2.88
CA THR A 227 8.62 -21.48 -4.22
C THR A 227 9.89 -20.75 -4.64
N THR A 228 10.65 -20.21 -3.67
CA THR A 228 11.94 -19.55 -3.88
C THR A 228 12.91 -19.91 -2.76
N ILE A 229 14.20 -19.59 -2.95
CA ILE A 229 15.25 -19.70 -1.92
C ILE A 229 15.23 -18.52 -0.94
N PHE A 230 14.45 -17.47 -1.23
CA PHE A 230 14.44 -16.21 -0.46
C PHE A 230 13.41 -16.21 0.67
N ARG A 231 12.46 -17.16 0.66
CA ARG A 231 11.45 -17.29 1.70
C ARG A 231 11.05 -18.75 1.88
N SER A 232 11.44 -19.35 2.99
CA SER A 232 11.17 -20.74 3.32
C SER A 232 9.74 -20.94 3.86
N GLY A 233 9.28 -22.17 3.84
CA GLY A 233 7.98 -22.62 4.34
C GLY A 233 7.15 -23.29 3.25
N THR A 234 6.24 -24.17 3.66
CA THR A 234 5.31 -24.82 2.72
C THR A 234 4.47 -23.75 2.02
N PRO A 235 4.41 -23.74 0.68
CA PRO A 235 3.63 -22.75 -0.05
C PRO A 235 2.15 -22.86 0.30
N ALA A 236 1.52 -21.74 0.60
CA ALA A 236 0.10 -21.64 0.89
C ALA A 236 -0.72 -21.64 -0.43
N THR A 237 -0.84 -22.81 -1.06
CA THR A 237 -1.50 -22.97 -2.37
C THR A 237 -2.84 -22.24 -2.48
N PRO A 238 -3.77 -22.34 -1.48
CA PRO A 238 -5.04 -21.63 -1.55
C PRO A 238 -4.90 -20.10 -1.57
N LEU A 239 -3.96 -19.55 -0.78
CA LEU A 239 -3.72 -18.10 -0.75
C LEU A 239 -3.07 -17.61 -2.06
N ILE A 240 -2.15 -18.38 -2.65
CA ILE A 240 -1.51 -18.05 -3.93
C ILE A 240 -2.53 -18.03 -5.07
N ALA A 241 -3.40 -19.03 -5.14
CA ALA A 241 -4.47 -19.09 -6.13
C ALA A 241 -5.47 -17.92 -5.95
N SER A 242 -5.83 -17.62 -4.70
CA SER A 242 -6.70 -16.50 -4.34
C SER A 242 -6.08 -15.14 -4.69
N PHE A 243 -4.76 -14.99 -4.51
CA PHE A 243 -4.03 -13.79 -4.93
C PHE A 243 -4.17 -13.57 -6.45
N ALA A 244 -3.90 -14.61 -7.24
CA ALA A 244 -4.02 -14.54 -8.69
C ALA A 244 -5.47 -14.19 -9.13
N LYS A 245 -6.47 -14.76 -8.45
CA LYS A 245 -7.89 -14.48 -8.70
C LYS A 245 -8.22 -13.02 -8.37
N ALA A 246 -7.88 -12.53 -7.19
CA ALA A 246 -8.13 -11.15 -6.77
C ALA A 246 -7.47 -10.14 -7.72
N LEU A 247 -6.20 -10.38 -8.06
CA LEU A 247 -5.46 -9.51 -8.97
C LEU A 247 -6.09 -9.48 -10.36
N ARG A 248 -6.55 -10.63 -10.88
CA ARG A 248 -7.27 -10.68 -12.15
C ARG A 248 -8.56 -9.87 -12.11
N LEU A 249 -9.37 -10.05 -11.07
CA LEU A 249 -10.66 -9.35 -10.94
C LEU A 249 -10.50 -7.83 -10.88
N VAL A 250 -9.51 -7.30 -10.16
CA VAL A 250 -9.33 -5.84 -10.08
C VAL A 250 -8.81 -5.22 -11.37
N TYR A 251 -8.01 -5.97 -12.18
CA TYR A 251 -7.54 -5.48 -13.47
C TYR A 251 -8.47 -5.81 -14.65
N GLU A 252 -9.47 -6.67 -14.44
CA GLU A 252 -10.56 -6.85 -15.40
C GLU A 252 -11.40 -5.58 -15.48
N ASP A 253 -11.63 -5.06 -16.70
CA ASP A 253 -12.31 -3.78 -16.95
C ASP A 253 -11.71 -2.58 -16.17
N PHE A 254 -10.40 -2.59 -15.96
CA PHE A 254 -9.70 -1.59 -15.14
C PHE A 254 -10.04 -0.15 -15.54
N GLU A 255 -10.05 0.17 -16.84
CA GLU A 255 -10.33 1.52 -17.34
C GLU A 255 -11.74 2.00 -16.93
N LYS A 256 -12.73 1.10 -16.99
CA LYS A 256 -14.11 1.40 -16.60
C LYS A 256 -14.20 1.66 -15.10
N LYS A 257 -13.53 0.83 -14.30
CA LYS A 257 -13.48 0.99 -12.83
C LYS A 257 -12.76 2.27 -12.43
N ASP A 258 -11.61 2.57 -13.03
CA ASP A 258 -10.85 3.79 -12.74
C ASP A 258 -11.65 5.04 -13.11
N LYS A 259 -12.27 5.06 -14.30
CA LYS A 259 -13.14 6.16 -14.72
C LYS A 259 -14.28 6.38 -13.73
N TYR A 260 -14.97 5.32 -13.34
CA TYR A 260 -16.07 5.39 -12.37
C TYR A 260 -15.62 5.99 -11.03
N VAL A 261 -14.49 5.53 -10.48
CA VAL A 261 -13.99 6.05 -9.20
C VAL A 261 -13.55 7.52 -9.32
N ARG A 262 -13.02 7.94 -10.46
CA ARG A 262 -12.69 9.37 -10.70
C ARG A 262 -13.95 10.24 -10.76
N GLU A 263 -14.98 9.77 -11.42
CA GLU A 263 -16.29 10.47 -11.47
C GLU A 263 -16.90 10.55 -10.08
N LEU A 264 -16.87 9.45 -9.32
CA LEU A 264 -17.36 9.39 -7.95
C LEU A 264 -16.56 10.31 -6.99
N ASN A 265 -15.23 10.35 -7.13
CA ASN A 265 -14.38 11.25 -6.37
C ASN A 265 -14.70 12.72 -6.65
N ASN A 266 -14.83 13.09 -7.93
CA ASN A 266 -15.20 14.47 -8.31
C ASN A 266 -16.55 14.86 -7.72
N TYR A 267 -17.53 13.96 -7.77
CA TYR A 267 -18.85 14.15 -7.17
C TYR A 267 -18.75 14.36 -5.65
N PHE A 268 -17.95 13.54 -4.97
CA PHE A 268 -17.73 13.64 -3.53
C PHE A 268 -17.06 14.97 -3.15
N ILE A 269 -16.01 15.37 -3.86
CA ILE A 269 -15.31 16.63 -3.63
C ILE A 269 -16.25 17.84 -3.83
N ASP A 270 -17.11 17.80 -4.85
CA ASP A 270 -18.11 18.84 -5.11
C ASP A 270 -19.11 18.99 -3.94
N LYS A 271 -19.62 17.86 -3.45
CA LYS A 271 -20.49 17.83 -2.26
C LYS A 271 -19.80 18.40 -1.01
N LEU A 272 -18.55 18.04 -0.78
CA LEU A 272 -17.77 18.54 0.37
C LEU A 272 -17.45 20.03 0.27
N SER A 273 -17.43 20.63 -0.92
CA SER A 273 -17.11 22.05 -1.12
C SER A 273 -18.11 23.00 -0.44
N ASN A 274 -19.32 22.51 -0.12
CA ASN A 274 -20.35 23.25 0.57
C ASN A 274 -20.27 23.15 2.10
N LEU A 275 -19.30 22.40 2.65
CA LEU A 275 -19.11 22.20 4.08
C LEU A 275 -17.87 22.95 4.57
N ASP A 276 -17.88 23.33 5.87
CA ASP A 276 -16.70 23.95 6.51
C ASP A 276 -15.62 22.90 6.85
N VAL A 277 -14.98 22.37 5.81
CA VAL A 277 -13.91 21.38 5.91
C VAL A 277 -12.74 21.75 5.03
N SER A 278 -11.54 21.33 5.40
CA SER A 278 -10.33 21.48 4.56
C SER A 278 -10.00 20.15 3.89
N ILE A 279 -10.02 20.08 2.57
CA ILE A 279 -9.59 18.91 1.83
C ILE A 279 -8.06 18.95 1.72
N ASN A 280 -7.39 17.91 2.26
CA ASN A 280 -5.94 17.79 2.28
C ASN A 280 -5.41 17.03 1.05
N SER A 281 -6.24 16.17 0.44
CA SER A 281 -5.91 15.51 -0.83
C SER A 281 -5.92 16.53 -1.97
N ASN A 282 -4.95 16.44 -2.87
CA ASN A 282 -4.77 17.38 -3.99
C ASN A 282 -4.79 16.64 -5.34
N LYS A 283 -4.59 17.35 -6.44
CA LYS A 283 -4.61 16.80 -7.81
C LYS A 283 -3.56 15.69 -8.08
N HIS A 284 -2.58 15.51 -7.20
CA HIS A 284 -1.57 14.46 -7.30
C HIS A 284 -1.96 13.21 -6.48
N CYS A 285 -3.11 13.22 -5.83
CA CYS A 285 -3.64 12.09 -5.09
C CYS A 285 -4.41 11.13 -6.00
N ILE A 286 -4.43 9.86 -5.62
CA ILE A 286 -5.30 8.88 -6.28
C ILE A 286 -6.77 9.14 -5.88
N PRO A 287 -7.74 8.91 -6.78
CA PRO A 287 -9.13 9.24 -6.52
C PRO A 287 -9.78 8.38 -5.42
N GLN A 288 -9.17 7.25 -5.07
CA GLN A 288 -9.68 6.36 -4.04
C GLN A 288 -9.49 6.87 -2.61
N ILE A 289 -8.68 7.90 -2.38
CA ILE A 289 -8.36 8.39 -1.03
C ILE A 289 -8.65 9.88 -0.94
N VAL A 290 -9.57 10.25 -0.06
CA VAL A 290 -9.87 11.64 0.29
C VAL A 290 -9.55 11.84 1.76
N ASN A 291 -8.59 12.70 2.03
CA ASN A 291 -8.24 13.14 3.38
C ASN A 291 -8.78 14.55 3.59
N LEU A 292 -9.47 14.76 4.70
CA LEU A 292 -10.04 16.05 5.04
C LEU A 292 -9.89 16.35 6.53
N SER A 293 -9.82 17.63 6.87
CA SER A 293 -9.70 18.10 8.25
C SER A 293 -10.93 18.93 8.65
N ILE A 294 -11.40 18.71 9.88
CA ILE A 294 -12.58 19.35 10.44
C ILE A 294 -12.12 20.18 11.64
N LYS A 295 -12.18 21.49 11.52
CA LYS A 295 -11.72 22.37 12.60
C LYS A 295 -12.50 22.14 13.88
N GLY A 296 -11.80 22.02 15.01
CA GLY A 296 -12.40 21.91 16.35
C GLY A 296 -12.95 20.53 16.73
N ILE A 297 -13.08 19.59 15.78
CA ILE A 297 -13.63 18.25 16.03
C ILE A 297 -12.51 17.22 16.01
N LYS A 298 -12.37 16.44 17.09
CA LYS A 298 -11.40 15.33 17.14
C LYS A 298 -11.78 14.23 16.13
N PRO A 299 -10.82 13.69 15.39
CA PRO A 299 -11.08 12.65 14.38
C PRO A 299 -11.84 11.43 14.93
N GLU A 300 -11.46 10.96 16.12
CA GLU A 300 -12.08 9.81 16.78
C GLU A 300 -13.53 10.10 17.17
N THR A 301 -13.84 11.34 17.58
CA THR A 301 -15.21 11.76 17.91
C THR A 301 -16.09 11.71 16.66
N MET A 302 -15.61 12.25 15.53
CA MET A 302 -16.35 12.20 14.27
C MET A 302 -16.51 10.75 13.78
N GLN A 303 -15.47 9.93 13.88
CA GLN A 303 -15.53 8.51 13.49
C GLN A 303 -16.62 7.78 14.27
N HIS A 304 -16.62 7.87 15.61
CA HIS A 304 -17.63 7.21 16.45
C HIS A 304 -19.04 7.75 16.22
N ALA A 305 -19.18 9.06 15.96
CA ALA A 305 -20.49 9.63 15.64
C ALA A 305 -21.04 9.10 14.30
N LEU A 306 -20.19 8.89 13.30
CA LEU A 306 -20.57 8.30 12.02
C LEU A 306 -20.92 6.80 12.16
N GLU A 307 -20.28 6.07 13.07
CA GLU A 307 -20.60 4.66 13.35
C GLU A 307 -22.06 4.48 13.82
N GLU A 308 -22.67 5.47 14.50
CA GLU A 308 -24.09 5.46 14.87
C GLU A 308 -25.03 5.49 13.66
N TYR A 309 -24.54 5.97 12.51
CA TYR A 309 -25.21 5.93 11.20
C TYR A 309 -24.79 4.72 10.35
N GLU A 310 -24.10 3.74 10.94
CA GLU A 310 -23.49 2.60 10.22
C GLU A 310 -22.53 3.01 9.09
N ILE A 311 -21.83 4.15 9.24
CA ILE A 311 -20.85 4.68 8.29
C ILE A 311 -19.45 4.50 8.88
N TYR A 312 -18.58 3.79 8.14
CA TYR A 312 -17.25 3.40 8.60
C TYR A 312 -16.17 4.09 7.78
N ILE A 313 -15.38 4.93 8.45
CA ILE A 313 -14.24 5.66 7.92
C ILE A 313 -13.01 5.40 8.78
N SER A 314 -11.88 6.00 8.43
CA SER A 314 -10.66 5.93 9.25
C SER A 314 -10.19 7.33 9.68
N THR A 315 -9.50 7.35 10.80
CA THR A 315 -8.75 8.52 11.25
C THR A 315 -7.31 8.42 10.73
N GLN A 316 -6.30 8.64 11.56
CA GLN A 316 -4.90 8.35 11.23
C GLN A 316 -4.70 6.83 11.02
N THR A 317 -3.60 6.42 10.39
CA THR A 317 -3.25 4.99 10.39
C THR A 317 -3.11 4.49 11.82
N ALA A 318 -3.71 3.33 12.11
CA ALA A 318 -3.72 2.70 13.45
C ALA A 318 -2.32 2.51 14.09
N CYS A 319 -1.24 2.77 13.35
CA CYS A 319 0.15 2.66 13.77
C CYS A 319 0.80 4.01 14.14
N SER A 320 0.10 5.14 14.06
CA SER A 320 0.66 6.44 14.44
C SER A 320 0.55 6.65 15.95
N THR A 321 1.69 6.75 16.63
CA THR A 321 1.78 6.97 18.09
C THR A 321 1.79 8.45 18.48
N GLY A 322 1.45 9.37 17.58
CA GLY A 322 1.53 10.81 17.76
C GLY A 322 0.16 11.48 17.91
N ASN A 323 0.14 12.70 18.45
CA ASN A 323 -1.08 13.51 18.59
C ASN A 323 -1.61 14.07 17.25
N TYR A 324 -0.93 13.80 16.12
CA TYR A 324 -1.31 14.27 14.80
C TYR A 324 -0.75 13.35 13.69
N SER A 325 -1.40 13.33 12.52
CA SER A 325 -0.93 12.58 11.35
C SER A 325 0.35 13.20 10.78
N ARG A 326 1.44 12.40 10.74
CA ARG A 326 2.69 12.82 10.11
C ARG A 326 2.52 13.06 8.61
N ALA A 327 1.76 12.21 7.94
CA ALA A 327 1.51 12.32 6.50
C ALA A 327 0.74 13.60 6.15
N VAL A 328 -0.32 13.92 6.91
CA VAL A 328 -1.07 15.16 6.72
C VAL A 328 -0.20 16.38 7.04
N TYR A 329 0.60 16.30 8.12
CA TYR A 329 1.54 17.38 8.44
C TYR A 329 2.59 17.60 7.35
N ALA A 330 3.16 16.53 6.81
CA ALA A 330 4.16 16.62 5.74
C ALA A 330 3.63 17.29 4.47
N VAL A 331 2.33 17.13 4.17
CA VAL A 331 1.69 17.71 2.99
C VAL A 331 1.12 19.11 3.24
N THR A 332 0.59 19.36 4.46
CA THR A 332 -0.14 20.62 4.76
C THR A 332 0.69 21.63 5.55
N HIS A 333 1.78 21.21 6.18
CA HIS A 333 2.59 21.96 7.14
C HIS A 333 1.76 22.57 8.30
N SER A 334 0.57 22.03 8.56
CA SER A 334 -0.37 22.48 9.59
C SER A 334 -0.62 21.40 10.62
N LYS A 335 -0.19 21.64 11.88
CA LYS A 335 -0.49 20.75 13.00
C LYS A 335 -1.98 20.69 13.28
N GLU A 336 -2.69 21.80 13.11
CA GLU A 336 -4.14 21.87 13.30
C GLU A 336 -4.84 20.90 12.34
N LYS A 337 -4.56 21.00 11.03
CA LYS A 337 -5.12 20.08 10.02
C LYS A 337 -4.74 18.63 10.31
N ALA A 338 -3.49 18.40 10.65
CA ALA A 338 -2.98 17.05 10.92
C ALA A 338 -3.58 16.41 12.19
N SER A 339 -3.99 17.21 13.17
CA SER A 339 -4.64 16.74 14.42
C SER A 339 -6.15 16.49 14.27
N HIS A 340 -6.77 17.04 13.22
CA HIS A 340 -8.22 17.01 13.01
C HIS A 340 -8.60 16.32 11.69
N SER A 341 -7.72 15.47 11.16
CA SER A 341 -7.91 14.84 9.86
C SER A 341 -8.59 13.48 9.96
N ILE A 342 -9.50 13.23 9.03
CA ILE A 342 -10.09 11.92 8.76
C ILE A 342 -9.80 11.50 7.33
N ARG A 343 -9.88 10.20 7.08
CA ARG A 343 -9.72 9.62 5.75
C ARG A 343 -10.98 8.89 5.32
N VAL A 344 -11.51 9.27 4.19
CA VAL A 344 -12.58 8.57 3.47
C VAL A 344 -11.94 7.88 2.27
N SER A 345 -12.15 6.58 2.12
CA SER A 345 -11.58 5.84 1.00
C SER A 345 -12.65 5.10 0.20
N LEU A 346 -12.65 5.40 -1.10
CA LEU A 346 -13.61 4.96 -2.09
C LEU A 346 -13.11 3.72 -2.83
N SER A 347 -14.03 3.02 -3.49
CA SER A 347 -13.73 1.95 -4.42
C SER A 347 -14.73 1.93 -5.59
N TYR A 348 -14.50 1.08 -6.58
CA TYR A 348 -15.47 0.84 -7.66
C TYR A 348 -16.75 0.12 -7.18
N LYS A 349 -16.82 -0.25 -5.90
CA LYS A 349 -18.02 -0.81 -5.26
C LYS A 349 -18.83 0.25 -4.49
N THR A 350 -18.26 1.43 -4.28
CA THR A 350 -18.94 2.55 -3.62
C THR A 350 -19.96 3.18 -4.57
N THR A 351 -21.15 3.51 -4.09
CA THR A 351 -22.23 4.11 -4.88
C THR A 351 -22.37 5.62 -4.64
N TYR A 352 -23.07 6.31 -5.54
CA TYR A 352 -23.40 7.73 -5.34
C TYR A 352 -24.34 7.95 -4.15
N GLU A 353 -25.25 7.02 -3.91
CA GLU A 353 -26.18 7.02 -2.76
C GLU A 353 -25.39 6.92 -1.44
N GLU A 354 -24.40 6.03 -1.34
CA GLU A 354 -23.52 5.95 -0.16
C GLU A 354 -22.76 7.26 0.09
N ILE A 355 -22.38 7.99 -0.96
CA ILE A 355 -21.76 9.30 -0.84
C ILE A 355 -22.75 10.34 -0.33
N ASP A 356 -23.99 10.37 -0.85
CA ASP A 356 -25.03 11.28 -0.40
C ASP A 356 -25.37 11.04 1.07
N ASP A 357 -25.58 9.80 1.47
CA ASP A 357 -25.86 9.42 2.87
C ASP A 357 -24.71 9.80 3.80
N PHE A 358 -23.46 9.60 3.37
CA PHE A 358 -22.29 10.05 4.13
C PHE A 358 -22.29 11.57 4.30
N VAL A 359 -22.48 12.35 3.24
CA VAL A 359 -22.44 13.82 3.28
C VAL A 359 -23.56 14.36 4.14
N ASP A 360 -24.76 13.79 4.07
CA ASP A 360 -25.91 14.19 4.87
C ASP A 360 -25.67 13.94 6.37
N ALA A 361 -25.20 12.77 6.75
CA ALA A 361 -24.85 12.45 8.14
C ALA A 361 -23.69 13.34 8.62
N PHE A 362 -22.65 13.46 7.82
CA PHE A 362 -21.45 14.22 8.14
C PHE A 362 -21.72 15.71 8.34
N SER A 363 -22.56 16.33 7.49
CA SER A 363 -22.95 17.75 7.61
C SER A 363 -23.73 18.02 8.91
N ARG A 364 -24.67 17.15 9.28
CA ARG A 364 -25.40 17.24 10.56
C ARG A 364 -24.46 17.13 11.76
N LEU A 365 -23.55 16.13 11.72
CA LEU A 365 -22.61 15.91 12.81
C LEU A 365 -21.62 17.06 13.00
N ILE A 366 -21.18 17.73 11.93
CA ILE A 366 -20.34 18.94 12.04
C ILE A 366 -21.08 20.01 12.86
N ILE A 367 -22.36 20.24 12.59
CA ILE A 367 -23.15 21.24 13.30
C ILE A 367 -23.34 20.81 14.77
N ASP A 368 -23.80 19.59 15.01
CA ASP A 368 -24.12 19.07 16.35
C ASP A 368 -22.89 19.02 17.27
N LEU A 369 -21.73 18.62 16.76
CA LEU A 369 -20.49 18.51 17.53
C LEU A 369 -19.88 19.89 17.83
N ASN A 370 -19.97 20.85 16.89
CA ASN A 370 -19.51 22.22 17.17
C ASN A 370 -20.36 22.91 18.23
N ILE A 371 -21.71 22.72 18.25
CA ILE A 371 -22.60 23.28 19.30
C ILE A 371 -22.27 22.69 20.67
N ARG A 372 -21.89 21.43 20.76
CA ARG A 372 -21.54 20.76 22.04
C ARG A 372 -20.13 21.07 22.55
N GLY A 373 -19.27 21.62 21.69
CA GLY A 373 -17.87 21.97 21.99
C GLY A 373 -17.70 23.40 22.52
N GLU A 374 -18.75 24.23 22.42
CA GLU A 374 -18.89 25.54 23.10
C GLU A 374 -19.48 25.36 24.51
#